data_5129f39b30627e3e39689a2ea914da5a
#
_entry.id   5129f39b30627e3e39689a2ea914da5a
#
_cell.length_a   1.000
_cell.length_b   1.000
_cell.length_c   1.000
_cell.angle_alpha   90.00
_cell.angle_beta   90.00
_cell.angle_gamma   90.00
#
_symmetry.space_group_name_H-M   'P 1'
#
loop_
_entity.id
_entity.type
_entity.pdbx_description
1 polymer ?
#
loop_
_entity_poly.entity_id
_entity_poly.type
_entity_poly.pdbx_seq_one_letter_code
_entity_poly.pdbx_strand_id
1 'polypeptide(L)'
;MIVTDASFWVSALLTQDVHHGDADALLRRIAVEEIPVIAPTIAIIEVAGALIRRTKDPRAVEKSVRHLQLQPGLTLVPITAPFAEAAAKVAIASSLRGADAIYLTLARQEGLPLITNDNEILQRGAPFASVLTPTEWLRQNPGTEA
;
A
#
# COMPACT_ATOMS: atom_id res chain seq x y z
N MET A 1 -2.94 7.18 -10.93
CA MET A 1 -3.16 7.16 -9.46
C MET A 1 -3.34 5.72 -9.01
N ILE A 2 -2.80 5.36 -7.85
CA ILE A 2 -2.86 4.01 -7.27
C ILE A 2 -3.14 4.09 -5.77
N VAL A 3 -3.70 3.01 -5.21
CA VAL A 3 -3.77 2.78 -3.76
C VAL A 3 -2.65 1.84 -3.36
N THR A 4 -1.98 2.11 -2.25
CA THR A 4 -0.94 1.24 -1.71
C THR A 4 -1.28 0.78 -0.30
N ASP A 5 -0.91 -0.45 0.03
CA ASP A 5 -1.00 -0.97 1.38
C ASP A 5 0.33 -0.86 2.15
N ALA A 6 0.32 -1.27 3.42
CA ALA A 6 1.52 -1.24 4.25
C ALA A 6 2.61 -2.20 3.75
N SER A 7 2.25 -3.34 3.16
CA SER A 7 3.23 -4.31 2.67
C SER A 7 4.12 -3.74 1.57
N PHE A 8 3.54 -2.93 0.67
CA PHE A 8 4.30 -2.22 -0.35
C PHE A 8 5.35 -1.29 0.28
N TRP A 9 4.94 -0.47 1.26
CA TRP A 9 5.85 0.48 1.91
C TRP A 9 6.94 -0.20 2.73
N VAL A 10 6.60 -1.28 3.46
CA VAL A 10 7.60 -2.08 4.18
C VAL A 10 8.63 -2.63 3.22
N SER A 11 8.22 -3.20 2.11
CA SER A 11 9.12 -3.72 1.09
C SER A 11 9.98 -2.63 0.46
N ALA A 12 9.42 -1.47 0.18
CA ALA A 12 10.16 -0.34 -0.39
C ALA A 12 11.18 0.26 0.58
N LEU A 13 10.86 0.31 1.89
CA LEU A 13 11.69 0.93 2.91
C LEU A 13 12.72 -0.01 3.55
N LEU A 14 12.55 -1.32 3.42
CA LEU A 14 13.42 -2.33 4.04
C LEU A 14 14.19 -3.10 2.98
N THR A 15 15.48 -2.81 2.86
CA THR A 15 16.35 -3.38 1.82
C THR A 15 16.50 -4.90 1.92
N GLN A 16 16.33 -5.50 3.10
CA GLN A 16 16.36 -6.95 3.31
C GLN A 16 15.04 -7.65 2.99
N ASP A 17 13.99 -6.90 2.66
CA ASP A 17 12.72 -7.51 2.31
C ASP A 17 12.83 -8.25 0.97
N VAL A 18 12.23 -9.45 0.88
CA VAL A 18 12.27 -10.29 -0.33
C VAL A 18 11.66 -9.60 -1.56
N HIS A 19 10.72 -8.68 -1.35
CA HIS A 19 10.06 -7.91 -2.41
C HIS A 19 10.65 -6.52 -2.61
N HIS A 20 11.79 -6.21 -1.97
CA HIS A 20 12.37 -4.86 -2.01
C HIS A 20 12.64 -4.39 -3.45
N GLY A 21 13.26 -5.22 -4.28
CA GLY A 21 13.64 -4.83 -5.64
C GLY A 21 12.47 -4.33 -6.47
N ASP A 22 11.36 -5.05 -6.46
CA ASP A 22 10.16 -4.69 -7.21
C ASP A 22 9.44 -3.48 -6.61
N ALA A 23 9.38 -3.40 -5.28
CA ALA A 23 8.78 -2.26 -4.58
C ALA A 23 9.60 -0.97 -4.81
N ASP A 24 10.92 -1.04 -4.75
CA ASP A 24 11.82 0.08 -5.03
C ASP A 24 11.71 0.53 -6.50
N ALA A 25 11.62 -0.41 -7.43
CA ALA A 25 11.42 -0.09 -8.85
C ALA A 25 10.11 0.68 -9.09
N LEU A 26 9.02 0.25 -8.44
CA LEU A 26 7.76 0.97 -8.52
C LEU A 26 7.83 2.34 -7.82
N LEU A 27 8.47 2.43 -6.66
CA LEU A 27 8.62 3.70 -5.95
C LEU A 27 9.40 4.73 -6.76
N ARG A 28 10.48 4.31 -7.41
CA ARG A 28 11.23 5.17 -8.35
C ARG A 28 10.37 5.63 -9.52
N ARG A 29 9.56 4.72 -10.06
CA ARG A 29 8.63 5.02 -11.15
C ARG A 29 7.57 6.05 -10.72
N ILE A 30 7.02 5.88 -9.51
CA ILE A 30 6.09 6.84 -8.91
C ILE A 30 6.74 8.23 -8.83
N ALA A 31 7.99 8.31 -8.37
CA ALA A 31 8.69 9.58 -8.24
C ALA A 31 9.01 10.24 -9.58
N VAL A 32 9.45 9.47 -10.57
CA VAL A 32 9.85 10.00 -11.90
C VAL A 32 8.64 10.44 -12.71
N GLU A 33 7.56 9.70 -12.68
CA GLU A 33 6.35 9.99 -13.44
C GLU A 33 5.29 10.77 -12.64
N GLU A 34 5.63 11.17 -11.42
CA GLU A 34 4.74 11.91 -10.51
C GLU A 34 3.37 11.24 -10.34
N ILE A 35 3.36 9.91 -10.23
CA ILE A 35 2.13 9.13 -10.11
C ILE A 35 1.51 9.40 -8.74
N PRO A 36 0.27 9.93 -8.68
CA PRO A 36 -0.39 10.15 -7.40
C PRO A 36 -0.69 8.82 -6.69
N VAL A 37 -0.39 8.79 -5.39
CA VAL A 37 -0.61 7.64 -4.52
C VAL A 37 -1.54 8.04 -3.40
N ILE A 38 -2.50 7.19 -3.07
CA ILE A 38 -3.31 7.34 -1.86
C ILE A 38 -3.18 6.10 -0.98
N ALA A 39 -3.23 6.32 0.32
CA ALA A 39 -3.26 5.26 1.32
C ALA A 39 -4.10 5.71 2.52
N PRO A 40 -4.77 4.79 3.22
CA PRO A 40 -5.47 5.15 4.45
C PRO A 40 -4.46 5.48 5.56
N THR A 41 -4.85 6.32 6.50
CA THR A 41 -3.98 6.76 7.61
C THR A 41 -3.44 5.59 8.45
N ILE A 42 -4.13 4.46 8.50
CA ILE A 42 -3.66 3.25 9.17
C ILE A 42 -2.33 2.73 8.61
N ALA A 43 -2.00 3.05 7.37
CA ALA A 43 -0.74 2.62 6.75
C ALA A 43 0.48 3.04 7.57
N ILE A 44 0.45 4.24 8.16
CA ILE A 44 1.54 4.73 9.02
C ILE A 44 1.76 3.80 10.21
N ILE A 45 0.68 3.42 10.87
CA ILE A 45 0.71 2.57 12.08
C ILE A 45 1.20 1.17 11.72
N GLU A 46 0.69 0.61 10.64
CA GLU A 46 1.06 -0.72 10.19
C GLU A 46 2.52 -0.81 9.71
N VAL A 47 2.98 0.20 8.98
CA VAL A 47 4.39 0.29 8.56
C VAL A 47 5.30 0.40 9.77
N ALA A 48 5.00 1.29 10.70
CA ALA A 48 5.78 1.44 11.93
C ALA A 48 5.85 0.12 12.72
N GLY A 49 4.71 -0.53 12.93
CA GLY A 49 4.64 -1.80 13.65
C GLY A 49 5.38 -2.94 12.94
N ALA A 50 5.30 -3.02 11.63
CA ALA A 50 6.01 -4.03 10.86
C ALA A 50 7.53 -3.81 10.88
N LEU A 51 7.98 -2.58 10.68
CA LEU A 51 9.40 -2.25 10.67
C LEU A 51 10.05 -2.46 12.03
N ILE A 52 9.41 -2.05 13.15
CA ILE A 52 10.00 -2.22 14.48
C ILE A 52 10.12 -3.70 14.87
N ARG A 53 9.16 -4.52 14.49
CA ARG A 53 9.26 -5.97 14.73
C ARG A 53 10.42 -6.62 13.98
N ARG A 54 10.75 -6.12 12.79
CA ARG A 54 11.81 -6.68 11.94
C ARG A 54 13.20 -6.10 12.22
N THR A 55 13.30 -4.81 12.50
CA THR A 55 14.59 -4.12 12.66
C THR A 55 15.02 -3.95 14.11
N LYS A 56 14.06 -3.83 15.04
CA LYS A 56 14.28 -3.53 16.46
C LYS A 56 15.09 -2.26 16.71
N ASP A 57 15.03 -1.33 15.75
CA ASP A 57 15.72 -0.03 15.78
C ASP A 57 14.72 1.12 15.73
N PRO A 58 14.29 1.68 16.89
CA PRO A 58 13.29 2.74 16.93
C PRO A 58 13.67 3.98 16.12
N ARG A 59 14.93 4.38 16.12
CA ARG A 59 15.39 5.58 15.40
C ARG A 59 15.28 5.40 13.88
N ALA A 60 15.70 4.24 13.39
CA ALA A 60 15.55 3.91 11.97
C ALA A 60 14.09 3.86 11.55
N VAL A 61 13.22 3.30 12.39
CA VAL A 61 11.78 3.22 12.12
C VAL A 61 11.14 4.61 12.11
N GLU A 62 11.43 5.46 13.08
CA GLU A 62 10.93 6.84 13.11
C GLU A 62 11.34 7.62 11.84
N LYS A 63 12.58 7.45 11.40
CA LYS A 63 13.07 8.06 10.15
C LYS A 63 12.32 7.53 8.94
N SER A 64 12.07 6.22 8.87
CA SER A 64 11.33 5.59 7.76
C SER A 64 9.87 6.05 7.72
N VAL A 65 9.22 6.14 8.87
CA VAL A 65 7.84 6.64 8.97
C VAL A 65 7.75 8.11 8.55
N ARG A 66 8.70 8.93 8.96
CA ARG A 66 8.76 10.33 8.52
C ARG A 66 8.97 10.43 7.01
N HIS A 67 9.83 9.59 6.45
CA HIS A 67 10.05 9.52 5.01
C HIS A 67 8.77 9.16 4.26
N LEU A 68 8.03 8.18 4.75
CA LEU A 68 6.72 7.83 4.21
C LEU A 68 5.74 9.01 4.25
N GLN A 69 5.63 9.68 5.40
CA GLN A 69 4.71 10.82 5.56
C GLN A 69 5.05 12.01 4.63
N LEU A 70 6.30 12.16 4.28
CA LEU A 70 6.80 13.23 3.40
C LEU A 70 6.94 12.81 1.94
N GLN A 71 6.51 11.58 1.59
CA GLN A 71 6.61 11.09 0.23
C GLN A 71 5.83 11.99 -0.74
N PRO A 72 6.50 12.59 -1.75
CA PRO A 72 5.81 13.41 -2.74
C PRO A 72 4.72 12.62 -3.45
N GLY A 73 3.57 13.26 -3.64
CA GLY A 73 2.42 12.65 -4.31
C GLY A 73 1.60 11.66 -3.49
N LEU A 74 2.00 11.37 -2.24
CA LEU A 74 1.21 10.56 -1.32
C LEU A 74 0.17 11.41 -0.60
N THR A 75 -1.09 11.00 -0.68
CA THR A 75 -2.19 11.55 0.11
C THR A 75 -2.68 10.49 1.10
N LEU A 76 -2.70 10.84 2.38
CA LEU A 76 -3.24 9.99 3.43
C LEU A 76 -4.73 10.28 3.63
N VAL A 77 -5.54 9.24 3.52
CA VAL A 77 -7.00 9.32 3.60
C VAL A 77 -7.47 8.92 5.00
N PRO A 78 -8.16 9.81 5.73
CA PRO A 78 -8.68 9.50 7.06
C PRO A 78 -9.72 8.40 7.05
N ILE A 79 -9.74 7.57 8.11
CA ILE A 79 -10.76 6.56 8.33
C ILE A 79 -11.90 7.22 9.12
N THR A 80 -12.96 7.62 8.40
CA THR A 80 -14.17 8.17 9.00
C THR A 80 -15.12 7.07 9.45
N ALA A 81 -16.13 7.40 10.24
CA ALA A 81 -17.16 6.42 10.64
C ALA A 81 -17.90 5.81 9.43
N PRO A 82 -18.36 6.57 8.44
CA PRO A 82 -18.96 5.98 7.23
C PRO A 82 -18.00 5.08 6.45
N PHE A 83 -16.72 5.45 6.38
CA PHE A 83 -15.70 4.61 5.74
C PHE A 83 -15.50 3.29 6.52
N ALA A 84 -15.44 3.35 7.85
CA ALA A 84 -15.30 2.16 8.69
C ALA A 84 -16.48 1.19 8.52
N GLU A 85 -17.70 1.70 8.39
CA GLU A 85 -18.89 0.89 8.10
C GLU A 85 -18.78 0.20 6.73
N ALA A 86 -18.35 0.91 5.72
CA ALA A 86 -18.11 0.34 4.39
C ALA A 86 -17.03 -0.74 4.42
N ALA A 87 -15.92 -0.49 5.13
CA ALA A 87 -14.82 -1.45 5.29
C ALA A 87 -15.27 -2.71 6.06
N ALA A 88 -16.12 -2.58 7.06
CA ALA A 88 -16.70 -3.72 7.77
C ALA A 88 -17.51 -4.64 6.83
N LYS A 89 -18.31 -4.06 5.93
CA LYS A 89 -19.04 -4.82 4.91
C LYS A 89 -18.11 -5.56 3.96
N VAL A 90 -17.02 -4.89 3.51
CA VAL A 90 -16.01 -5.50 2.66
C VAL A 90 -15.29 -6.64 3.40
N ALA A 91 -14.93 -6.45 4.67
CA ALA A 91 -14.30 -7.50 5.48
C ALA A 91 -15.18 -8.76 5.59
N ILE A 92 -16.48 -8.57 5.84
CA ILE A 92 -17.44 -9.67 5.90
C ILE A 92 -17.53 -10.39 4.55
N ALA A 93 -17.66 -9.66 3.46
CA ALA A 93 -17.83 -10.23 2.14
C ALA A 93 -16.57 -10.92 1.59
N SER A 94 -15.38 -10.39 1.91
CA SER A 94 -14.09 -10.90 1.42
C SER A 94 -13.41 -11.88 2.35
N SER A 95 -13.84 -11.95 3.62
CA SER A 95 -13.14 -12.68 4.69
C SER A 95 -11.72 -12.19 4.95
N LEU A 96 -11.42 -10.95 4.61
CA LEU A 96 -10.15 -10.29 4.94
C LEU A 96 -10.14 -9.81 6.39
N ARG A 97 -8.95 -9.68 6.96
CA ARG A 97 -8.75 -8.99 8.23
C ARG A 97 -9.15 -7.52 8.09
N GLY A 98 -9.54 -6.90 9.20
CA GLY A 98 -10.06 -5.53 9.19
C GLY A 98 -9.12 -4.52 8.53
N ALA A 99 -7.84 -4.55 8.85
CA ALA A 99 -6.85 -3.66 8.23
C ALA A 99 -6.75 -3.86 6.72
N ASP A 100 -6.73 -5.11 6.25
CA ASP A 100 -6.65 -5.44 4.83
C ASP A 100 -7.90 -4.98 4.09
N ALA A 101 -9.07 -5.12 4.72
CA ALA A 101 -10.34 -4.63 4.17
C ALA A 101 -10.39 -3.10 4.03
N ILE A 102 -9.68 -2.35 4.88
CA ILE A 102 -9.57 -0.90 4.77
C ILE A 102 -8.90 -0.50 3.44
N TYR A 103 -7.79 -1.12 3.09
CA TYR A 103 -7.10 -0.85 1.82
C TYR A 103 -7.97 -1.21 0.61
N LEU A 104 -8.60 -2.38 0.67
CA LEU A 104 -9.47 -2.85 -0.40
C LEU A 104 -10.69 -1.94 -0.59
N THR A 105 -11.27 -1.48 0.50
CA THR A 105 -12.41 -0.54 0.48
C THR A 105 -12.03 0.78 -0.17
N LEU A 106 -10.87 1.33 0.18
CA LEU A 106 -10.37 2.57 -0.45
C LEU A 106 -10.18 2.40 -1.95
N ALA A 107 -9.52 1.33 -2.37
CA ALA A 107 -9.32 1.03 -3.78
C ALA A 107 -10.64 0.90 -4.55
N ARG A 108 -11.61 0.19 -3.95
CA ARG A 108 -12.93 0.00 -4.55
C ARG A 108 -13.72 1.30 -4.67
N GLN A 109 -13.73 2.12 -3.64
CA GLN A 109 -14.47 3.40 -3.66
C GLN A 109 -13.89 4.38 -4.67
N GLU A 110 -12.56 4.40 -4.80
CA GLU A 110 -11.87 5.29 -5.73
C GLU A 110 -11.77 4.73 -7.17
N GLY A 111 -12.13 3.47 -7.37
CA GLY A 111 -11.99 2.81 -8.67
C GLY A 111 -10.53 2.69 -9.12
N LEU A 112 -9.59 2.52 -8.17
CA LEU A 112 -8.16 2.50 -8.40
C LEU A 112 -7.56 1.11 -8.13
N PRO A 113 -6.45 0.75 -8.79
CA PRO A 113 -5.74 -0.47 -8.46
C PRO A 113 -5.10 -0.38 -7.06
N LEU A 114 -5.20 -1.47 -6.31
CA LEU A 114 -4.52 -1.67 -5.03
C LEU A 114 -3.20 -2.40 -5.27
N ILE A 115 -2.12 -1.78 -4.84
CA ILE A 115 -0.77 -2.37 -4.92
C ILE A 115 -0.41 -3.00 -3.58
N THR A 116 -0.14 -4.29 -3.60
CA THR A 116 0.17 -5.08 -2.40
C THR A 116 1.14 -6.21 -2.70
N ASN A 117 1.88 -6.64 -1.68
CA ASN A 117 2.64 -7.90 -1.68
C ASN A 117 1.96 -8.98 -0.81
N ASP A 118 0.81 -8.67 -0.22
CA ASP A 118 0.07 -9.60 0.64
C ASP A 118 -0.75 -10.60 -0.18
N ASN A 119 -0.45 -11.90 -0.03
CA ASN A 119 -1.12 -12.96 -0.78
C ASN A 119 -2.61 -13.08 -0.45
N GLU A 120 -3.04 -12.81 0.78
CA GLU A 120 -4.45 -12.86 1.14
C GLU A 120 -5.23 -11.75 0.44
N ILE A 121 -4.69 -10.54 0.41
CA ILE A 121 -5.31 -9.43 -0.31
C ILE A 121 -5.36 -9.71 -1.81
N LEU A 122 -4.27 -10.24 -2.39
CA LEU A 122 -4.22 -10.62 -3.79
C LEU A 122 -5.30 -11.63 -4.17
N GLN A 123 -5.50 -12.65 -3.33
CA GLN A 123 -6.47 -13.72 -3.60
C GLN A 123 -7.90 -13.30 -3.28
N ARG A 124 -8.15 -12.77 -2.09
CA ARG A 124 -9.49 -12.47 -1.59
C ARG A 124 -10.02 -11.13 -2.06
N GLY A 125 -9.13 -10.20 -2.41
CA GLY A 125 -9.49 -8.87 -2.88
C GLY A 125 -9.84 -8.81 -4.36
N ALA A 126 -9.34 -9.73 -5.17
CA ALA A 126 -9.51 -9.72 -6.62
C ALA A 126 -10.96 -9.61 -7.12
N PRO A 127 -11.98 -10.22 -6.47
CA PRO A 127 -13.38 -10.02 -6.86
C PRO A 127 -13.92 -8.61 -6.62
N PHE A 128 -13.25 -7.79 -5.81
CA PHE A 128 -13.76 -6.49 -5.35
C PHE A 128 -13.09 -5.30 -6.01
N ALA A 129 -11.82 -5.43 -6.42
CA ALA A 129 -11.03 -4.38 -7.04
C ALA A 129 -9.91 -4.98 -7.89
N SER A 130 -9.25 -4.15 -8.69
CA SER A 130 -7.97 -4.52 -9.31
C SER A 130 -6.89 -4.57 -8.22
N VAL A 131 -6.36 -5.75 -7.93
CA VAL A 131 -5.32 -5.96 -6.92
C VAL A 131 -4.09 -6.54 -7.60
N LEU A 132 -2.96 -5.84 -7.50
CA LEU A 132 -1.74 -6.15 -8.25
C LEU A 132 -0.52 -6.10 -7.33
N THR A 133 0.46 -6.93 -7.62
CA THR A 133 1.80 -6.75 -7.09
C THR A 133 2.50 -5.57 -7.78
N PRO A 134 3.58 -4.99 -7.18
CA PRO A 134 4.40 -4.00 -7.87
C PRO A 134 4.88 -4.47 -9.26
N THR A 135 5.33 -5.72 -9.36
CA THR A 135 5.78 -6.32 -10.62
C THR A 135 4.67 -6.39 -11.67
N GLU A 136 3.49 -6.83 -11.29
CA GLU A 136 2.33 -6.90 -12.20
C GLU A 136 1.92 -5.52 -12.69
N TRP A 137 1.89 -4.54 -11.78
CA TRP A 137 1.57 -3.17 -12.15
C TRP A 137 2.58 -2.59 -13.15
N LEU A 138 3.89 -2.74 -12.89
CA LEU A 138 4.96 -2.29 -13.79
C LEU A 138 4.86 -2.92 -15.18
N ARG A 139 4.54 -4.22 -15.24
CA ARG A 139 4.36 -4.93 -16.50
C ARG A 139 3.16 -4.44 -17.30
N GLN A 140 2.05 -4.14 -16.62
CA GLN A 140 0.83 -3.65 -17.26
C GLN A 140 0.92 -2.18 -17.66
N ASN A 141 1.82 -1.43 -17.05
CA ASN A 141 2.04 -0.02 -17.31
C ASN A 141 3.50 0.21 -17.73
N PRO A 142 3.90 -0.22 -18.93
CA PRO A 142 5.26 0.04 -19.41
C PRO A 142 5.50 1.55 -19.44
N GLY A 143 6.71 1.97 -18.98
CA GLY A 143 7.06 3.38 -18.96
C GLY A 143 7.02 4.01 -20.32
N THR A 144 6.75 5.29 -20.39
CA THR A 144 7.10 6.07 -21.57
C THR A 144 8.62 5.98 -21.74
N GLU A 145 9.06 5.24 -22.73
CA GLU A 145 10.47 5.31 -23.16
C GLU A 145 10.76 6.78 -23.48
N ALA A 146 11.69 7.34 -22.74
CA ALA A 146 12.19 8.68 -23.00
C ALA A 146 13.05 8.65 -24.27
#